data_0b15a0ccb64bb9395dd5cfa18062d7dd
#
_entry.id   0b15a0ccb64bb9395dd5cfa18062d7dd
#
_cell.length_a   1.000
_cell.length_b   1.000
_cell.length_c   1.000
_cell.angle_alpha   90.00
_cell.angle_beta   90.00
_cell.angle_gamma   90.00
#
_symmetry.space_group_name_H-M   'P 1'
#
loop_
_entity.id
_entity.type
_entity.pdbx_description
1 polymer ?
#
loop_
_entity_poly.entity_id
_entity_poly.type
_entity_poly.pdbx_seq_one_letter_code
_entity_poly.pdbx_strand_id
1 'polypeptide(L)'
;MEIDKRLIVLLKRSADEIKKTVIGKDDIIIKILMTACAGGHILLEDIPGVGKTTMAVAFSKALSLKYNRMQFTSDVMPADVTGFYMPNRATGEFDFKPGAVFCNLFLADEINRTSSKTQSALLEAMEGEIGRAHV
;
A
#
# COMPACT_ATOMS: atom_id res chain seq x y z
N MET A 1 -12.63 23.91 -3.70
CA MET A 1 -12.93 22.71 -2.88
C MET A 1 -12.75 23.08 -1.41
N GLU A 2 -13.85 23.04 -0.70
CA GLU A 2 -13.82 23.34 0.73
C GLU A 2 -13.37 22.10 1.49
N ILE A 3 -12.17 22.17 2.07
CA ILE A 3 -11.64 21.07 2.88
C ILE A 3 -12.29 21.17 4.26
N ASP A 4 -12.96 20.11 4.68
CA ASP A 4 -13.57 20.05 6.01
C ASP A 4 -12.51 20.28 7.10
N LYS A 5 -12.77 21.21 8.00
CA LYS A 5 -11.87 21.51 9.13
C LYS A 5 -11.60 20.29 10.01
N ARG A 6 -12.57 19.37 10.11
CA ARG A 6 -12.41 18.11 10.84
C ARG A 6 -11.34 17.23 10.22
N LEU A 7 -11.30 17.18 8.89
CA LEU A 7 -10.27 16.42 8.16
C LEU A 7 -8.88 16.96 8.44
N ILE A 8 -8.72 18.29 8.43
CA ILE A 8 -7.44 18.93 8.75
C ILE A 8 -6.98 18.59 10.16
N VAL A 9 -7.86 18.61 11.14
CA VAL A 9 -7.54 18.25 12.53
C VAL A 9 -7.11 16.78 12.62
N LEU A 10 -7.82 15.87 11.94
CA LEU A 10 -7.47 14.45 11.91
C LEU A 10 -6.12 14.21 11.26
N LEU A 11 -5.82 14.89 10.16
CA LEU A 11 -4.53 14.80 9.48
C LEU A 11 -3.39 15.29 10.35
N LYS A 12 -3.57 16.40 11.06
CA LYS A 12 -2.57 16.92 12.00
C LYS A 12 -2.30 15.94 13.13
N ARG A 13 -3.35 15.37 13.72
CA ARG A 13 -3.21 14.36 14.79
C ARG A 13 -2.48 13.14 14.29
N SER A 14 -2.82 12.67 13.10
CA SER A 14 -2.15 11.53 12.48
C SER A 14 -0.67 11.81 12.23
N ALA A 15 -0.35 12.97 11.71
CA ALA A 15 1.03 13.41 11.52
C ALA A 15 1.81 13.44 12.83
N ASP A 16 1.23 13.99 13.90
CA ASP A 16 1.86 14.06 15.21
C ASP A 16 2.12 12.68 15.79
N GLU A 17 1.19 11.73 15.65
CA GLU A 17 1.38 10.36 16.08
C GLU A 17 2.50 9.65 15.29
N ILE A 18 2.57 9.85 14.00
CA ILE A 18 3.61 9.27 13.15
C ILE A 18 4.97 9.85 13.50
N LYS A 19 5.07 11.17 13.76
CA LYS A 19 6.29 11.84 14.14
C LYS A 19 6.89 11.34 15.45
N LYS A 20 6.10 10.80 16.36
CA LYS A 20 6.59 10.16 17.58
C LYS A 20 7.43 8.93 17.32
N THR A 21 7.10 8.17 16.28
CA THR A 21 7.80 6.93 15.91
C THR A 21 8.87 7.17 14.85
N VAL A 22 8.59 8.06 13.90
CA VAL A 22 9.49 8.37 12.76
C VAL A 22 10.04 9.77 12.97
N ILE A 23 11.23 9.84 13.54
CA ILE A 23 11.87 11.12 13.93
C ILE A 23 12.72 11.65 12.77
N GLY A 24 12.65 12.97 12.55
CA GLY A 24 13.50 13.67 11.58
C GLY A 24 13.08 13.55 10.13
N LYS A 25 11.84 13.11 9.85
CA LYS A 25 11.30 12.92 8.49
C LYS A 25 9.97 13.62 8.28
N ASP A 26 9.79 14.80 8.89
CA ASP A 26 8.52 15.53 8.88
C ASP A 26 8.03 15.84 7.47
N ASP A 27 8.91 16.28 6.57
CA ASP A 27 8.56 16.61 5.19
C ASP A 27 8.05 15.36 4.43
N ILE A 28 8.70 14.23 4.64
CA ILE A 28 8.31 12.96 4.01
C ILE A 28 6.94 12.52 4.53
N ILE A 29 6.71 12.62 5.82
CA ILE A 29 5.44 12.27 6.46
C ILE A 29 4.30 13.09 5.85
N ILE A 30 4.48 14.40 5.72
CA ILE A 30 3.46 15.28 5.14
C ILE A 30 3.19 14.93 3.68
N LYS A 31 4.22 14.67 2.89
CA LYS A 31 4.08 14.28 1.49
C LYS A 31 3.32 12.95 1.33
N ILE A 32 3.59 11.98 2.19
CA ILE A 32 2.88 10.70 2.19
C ILE A 32 1.42 10.89 2.56
N LEU A 33 1.13 11.70 3.59
CA LEU A 33 -0.26 12.00 3.97
C LEU A 33 -1.03 12.68 2.85
N MET A 34 -0.43 13.66 2.18
CA MET A 34 -1.05 14.34 1.04
C MET A 34 -1.32 13.37 -0.11
N THR A 35 -0.37 12.48 -0.41
CA THR A 35 -0.52 11.48 -1.45
C THR A 35 -1.62 10.48 -1.12
N ALA A 36 -1.68 10.03 0.13
CA ALA A 36 -2.73 9.12 0.60
C ALA A 36 -4.13 9.76 0.47
N CYS A 37 -4.26 11.04 0.83
CA CYS A 37 -5.53 11.76 0.69
C CYS A 37 -5.93 11.92 -0.76
N ALA A 38 -4.98 12.06 -1.67
CA ALA A 38 -5.23 12.16 -3.11
C ALA A 38 -5.45 10.78 -3.78
N GLY A 39 -5.31 9.68 -3.04
CA GLY A 39 -5.43 8.33 -3.59
C GLY A 39 -4.27 7.93 -4.50
N GLY A 40 -3.11 8.54 -4.30
CA GLY A 40 -1.92 8.32 -5.12
C GLY A 40 -0.93 7.31 -4.55
N HIS A 41 0.25 7.30 -5.15
CA HIS A 41 1.34 6.39 -4.79
C HIS A 41 2.62 7.18 -4.58
N ILE A 42 3.52 6.62 -3.76
CA ILE A 42 4.79 7.25 -3.43
C ILE A 42 5.94 6.28 -3.71
N LEU A 43 7.01 6.80 -4.30
CA LEU A 43 8.27 6.11 -4.43
C LEU A 43 9.24 6.64 -3.38
N LEU A 44 9.71 5.75 -2.51
CA LEU A 44 10.71 6.07 -1.48
C LEU A 44 12.07 5.55 -1.94
N GLU A 45 12.99 6.47 -2.22
CA GLU A 45 14.36 6.17 -2.59
C GLU A 45 15.31 6.54 -1.45
N ASP A 46 16.47 5.90 -1.41
CA ASP A 46 17.56 6.18 -0.47
C ASP A 46 17.19 6.06 1.02
N ILE A 47 16.09 5.37 1.33
CA ILE A 47 15.70 5.09 2.71
C ILE A 47 16.02 3.62 3.00
N PRO A 48 16.72 3.31 4.11
CA PRO A 48 16.96 1.92 4.52
C PRO A 48 15.66 1.14 4.64
N GLY A 49 15.66 -0.14 4.25
CA GLY A 49 14.47 -0.98 4.28
C GLY A 49 13.73 -0.98 5.60
N VAL A 50 14.45 -0.97 6.72
CA VAL A 50 13.90 -0.88 8.08
C VAL A 50 13.13 0.43 8.27
N GLY A 51 13.65 1.55 7.75
CA GLY A 51 12.98 2.85 7.82
C GLY A 51 11.67 2.88 7.04
N LYS A 52 11.62 2.26 5.86
CA LYS A 52 10.40 2.15 5.06
C LYS A 52 9.32 1.35 5.79
N THR A 53 9.68 0.21 6.35
CA THR A 53 8.75 -0.64 7.10
C THR A 53 8.24 0.07 8.35
N THR A 54 9.11 0.71 9.11
CA THR A 54 8.74 1.47 10.31
C THR A 54 7.75 2.58 9.96
N MET A 55 8.00 3.30 8.88
CA MET A 55 7.13 4.37 8.41
C MET A 55 5.76 3.82 7.99
N ALA A 56 5.72 2.75 7.19
CA ALA A 56 4.47 2.14 6.75
C ALA A 56 3.63 1.63 7.93
N VAL A 57 4.27 0.99 8.91
CA VAL A 57 3.59 0.52 10.12
C VAL A 57 3.03 1.70 10.92
N ALA A 58 3.81 2.78 11.07
CA ALA A 58 3.36 3.97 11.78
C ALA A 58 2.13 4.60 11.11
N PHE A 59 2.13 4.71 9.78
CA PHE A 59 0.98 5.20 9.01
C PHE A 59 -0.23 4.28 9.16
N SER A 60 -0.04 2.98 9.10
CA SER A 60 -1.14 2.02 9.21
C SER A 60 -1.84 2.11 10.56
N LYS A 61 -1.06 2.30 11.63
CA LYS A 61 -1.61 2.45 12.99
C LYS A 61 -2.29 3.79 13.18
N ALA A 62 -1.67 4.88 12.76
CA ALA A 62 -2.21 6.22 12.94
C ALA A 62 -3.51 6.44 12.17
N LEU A 63 -3.64 5.83 10.99
CA LEU A 63 -4.81 5.99 10.11
C LEU A 63 -5.75 4.78 10.14
N SER A 64 -5.49 3.79 10.98
CA SER A 64 -6.27 2.55 11.08
C SER A 64 -6.42 1.84 9.73
N LEU A 65 -5.32 1.72 9.00
CA LEU A 65 -5.28 1.11 7.69
C LEU A 65 -4.89 -0.36 7.76
N LYS A 66 -5.52 -1.18 6.93
CA LYS A 66 -5.06 -2.54 6.69
C LYS A 66 -3.75 -2.48 5.91
N TYR A 67 -2.68 -2.96 6.50
CA TYR A 67 -1.33 -2.89 5.96
C TYR A 67 -0.87 -4.24 5.46
N ASN A 68 -0.24 -4.24 4.29
CA ASN A 68 0.46 -5.40 3.74
C ASN A 68 1.83 -5.00 3.23
N ARG A 69 2.77 -5.90 3.35
CA ARG A 69 4.12 -5.73 2.80
C ARG A 69 4.48 -6.93 1.94
N MET A 70 5.11 -6.67 0.81
CA MET A 70 5.67 -7.72 -0.03
C MET A 70 7.09 -7.34 -0.45
N GLN A 71 8.03 -8.24 -0.22
CA GLN A 71 9.37 -8.12 -0.77
C GLN A 71 9.41 -8.84 -2.11
N PHE A 72 9.66 -8.08 -3.17
CA PHE A 72 9.70 -8.63 -4.53
C PHE A 72 11.02 -9.35 -4.77
N THR A 73 10.89 -10.55 -5.34
CA THR A 73 12.01 -11.40 -5.75
C THR A 73 11.70 -11.94 -7.14
N SER A 74 12.64 -12.69 -7.73
CA SER A 74 12.42 -13.35 -9.02
C SER A 74 11.32 -14.42 -8.97
N ASP A 75 10.98 -14.91 -7.78
CA ASP A 75 9.97 -15.96 -7.57
C ASP A 75 8.54 -15.41 -7.43
N VAL A 76 8.37 -14.11 -7.22
CA VAL A 76 7.04 -13.50 -7.07
C VAL A 76 6.33 -13.51 -8.43
N MET A 77 5.13 -14.08 -8.43
CA MET A 77 4.27 -14.19 -9.61
C MET A 77 3.26 -13.05 -9.65
N PRO A 78 2.75 -12.67 -10.85
CA PRO A 78 1.68 -11.68 -10.95
C PRO A 78 0.45 -12.01 -10.08
N ALA A 79 0.08 -13.28 -9.98
CA ALA A 79 -1.05 -13.73 -9.15
C ALA A 79 -0.82 -13.49 -7.66
N ASP A 80 0.42 -13.49 -7.19
CA ASP A 80 0.73 -13.16 -5.79
C ASP A 80 0.38 -11.70 -5.48
N VAL A 81 0.48 -10.84 -6.45
CA VAL A 81 0.18 -9.40 -6.33
C VAL A 81 -1.32 -9.15 -6.45
N THR A 82 -1.93 -9.62 -7.53
CA THR A 82 -3.31 -9.27 -7.89
C THR A 82 -4.37 -10.28 -7.48
N GLY A 83 -3.95 -11.48 -7.08
CA GLY A 83 -4.88 -12.56 -6.74
C GLY A 83 -5.19 -13.46 -7.93
N PHE A 84 -5.96 -14.50 -7.65
CA PHE A 84 -6.33 -15.49 -8.66
C PHE A 84 -7.65 -16.17 -8.28
N TYR A 85 -8.26 -16.83 -9.26
CA TYR A 85 -9.45 -17.67 -9.05
C TYR A 85 -9.05 -19.12 -8.84
N MET A 86 -9.62 -19.73 -7.83
CA MET A 86 -9.38 -21.14 -7.48
C MET A 86 -10.67 -21.95 -7.55
N PRO A 87 -10.68 -23.12 -8.22
CA PRO A 87 -11.87 -23.96 -8.26
C PRO A 87 -12.25 -24.45 -6.87
N ASN A 88 -13.53 -24.32 -6.53
CA ASN A 88 -14.08 -24.89 -5.30
C ASN A 88 -14.82 -26.17 -5.66
N ARG A 89 -14.27 -27.32 -5.27
CA ARG A 89 -14.82 -28.64 -5.58
C ARG A 89 -16.16 -28.91 -4.88
N ALA A 90 -16.40 -28.27 -3.75
CA ALA A 90 -17.63 -28.47 -2.98
C ALA A 90 -18.83 -27.78 -3.63
N THR A 91 -18.63 -26.59 -4.25
CA THR A 91 -19.70 -25.80 -4.85
C THR A 91 -19.73 -25.87 -6.39
N GLY A 92 -18.65 -26.32 -7.02
CA GLY A 92 -18.48 -26.30 -8.47
C GLY A 92 -18.20 -24.90 -9.05
N GLU A 93 -18.02 -23.91 -8.21
CA GLU A 93 -17.75 -22.53 -8.59
C GLU A 93 -16.27 -22.17 -8.39
N PHE A 94 -15.89 -20.96 -8.83
CA PHE A 94 -14.55 -20.45 -8.61
C PHE A 94 -14.57 -19.42 -7.48
N ASP A 95 -13.65 -19.59 -6.51
CA ASP A 95 -13.44 -18.63 -5.44
C ASP A 95 -12.28 -17.72 -5.79
N PHE A 96 -12.45 -16.41 -5.58
CA PHE A 96 -11.35 -15.45 -5.75
C PHE A 96 -10.46 -15.44 -4.51
N LYS A 97 -9.16 -15.62 -4.71
CA LYS A 97 -8.13 -15.48 -3.67
C LYS A 97 -7.43 -14.15 -3.86
N PRO A 98 -7.67 -13.16 -2.98
CA PRO A 98 -7.06 -11.85 -3.14
C PRO A 98 -5.55 -11.90 -2.99
N GLY A 99 -4.86 -11.14 -3.83
CA GLY A 99 -3.42 -10.95 -3.74
C GLY A 99 -3.02 -9.91 -2.71
N ALA A 100 -1.72 -9.66 -2.62
CA ALA A 100 -1.15 -8.78 -1.59
C ALA A 100 -1.61 -7.32 -1.70
N VAL A 101 -2.01 -6.85 -2.88
CA VAL A 101 -2.47 -5.47 -3.08
C VAL A 101 -3.84 -5.17 -2.49
N PHE A 102 -4.60 -6.20 -2.09
CA PHE A 102 -5.92 -6.00 -1.48
C PHE A 102 -5.80 -5.60 -0.01
N CYS A 103 -5.44 -4.34 0.18
CA CYS A 103 -5.26 -3.70 1.47
C CYS A 103 -5.40 -2.17 1.28
N ASN A 104 -5.32 -1.42 2.36
CA ASN A 104 -5.38 0.05 2.30
C ASN A 104 -4.02 0.68 2.08
N LEU A 105 -2.98 0.06 2.62
CA LEU A 105 -1.60 0.53 2.50
C LEU A 105 -0.70 -0.65 2.15
N PHE A 106 -0.10 -0.60 0.98
CA PHE A 106 0.77 -1.66 0.48
C PHE A 106 2.20 -1.15 0.33
N LEU A 107 3.13 -1.79 1.03
CA LEU A 107 4.57 -1.52 0.88
C LEU A 107 5.18 -2.56 -0.06
N ALA A 108 5.50 -2.12 -1.28
CA ALA A 108 6.21 -2.93 -2.27
C ALA A 108 7.70 -2.65 -2.16
N ASP A 109 8.44 -3.61 -1.62
CA ASP A 109 9.89 -3.48 -1.41
C ASP A 109 10.66 -4.26 -2.47
N GLU A 110 11.77 -3.70 -2.94
CA GLU A 110 12.66 -4.33 -3.92
C GLU A 110 11.94 -4.67 -5.25
N ILE A 111 11.11 -3.77 -5.75
CA ILE A 111 10.29 -4.00 -6.95
C ILE A 111 11.12 -4.25 -8.23
N ASN A 112 12.36 -3.79 -8.25
CA ASN A 112 13.28 -3.99 -9.38
C ASN A 112 13.82 -5.42 -9.48
N ARG A 113 13.62 -6.26 -8.47
CA ARG A 113 14.11 -7.64 -8.44
C ARG A 113 13.15 -8.67 -9.05
N THR A 114 11.93 -8.27 -9.34
CA THR A 114 10.94 -9.19 -9.90
C THR A 114 10.88 -9.08 -11.43
N SER A 115 10.14 -10.02 -12.06
CA SER A 115 9.99 -10.05 -13.51
C SER A 115 9.18 -8.87 -14.03
N SER A 116 9.33 -8.56 -15.33
CA SER A 116 8.55 -7.52 -16.00
C SER A 116 7.04 -7.77 -15.92
N LYS A 117 6.62 -9.02 -15.98
CA LYS A 117 5.19 -9.39 -15.87
C LYS A 117 4.63 -9.04 -14.51
N THR A 118 5.37 -9.31 -13.44
CA THR A 118 4.96 -8.99 -12.07
C THR A 118 4.97 -7.49 -11.85
N GLN A 119 5.96 -6.77 -12.37
CA GLN A 119 5.99 -5.30 -12.32
C GLN A 119 4.78 -4.69 -13.04
N SER A 120 4.40 -5.23 -14.20
CA SER A 120 3.22 -4.78 -14.95
C SER A 120 1.94 -5.02 -14.15
N ALA A 121 1.81 -6.16 -13.48
CA ALA A 121 0.67 -6.43 -12.62
C ALA A 121 0.57 -5.43 -11.46
N LEU A 122 1.70 -5.06 -10.87
CA LEU A 122 1.73 -4.03 -9.83
C LEU A 122 1.30 -2.66 -10.37
N LEU A 123 1.78 -2.28 -11.55
CA LEU A 123 1.40 -1.02 -12.19
C LEU A 123 -0.09 -0.95 -12.49
N GLU A 124 -0.69 -2.04 -12.98
CA GLU A 124 -2.14 -2.13 -13.18
C GLU A 124 -2.92 -1.93 -11.88
N ALA A 125 -2.45 -2.53 -10.79
CA ALA A 125 -3.05 -2.35 -9.48
C ALA A 125 -2.95 -0.90 -9.00
N MET A 126 -1.83 -0.24 -9.27
CA MET A 126 -1.61 1.17 -8.93
C MET A 126 -2.54 2.12 -9.71
N GLU A 127 -2.92 1.77 -10.94
CA GLU A 127 -3.92 2.51 -11.72
C GLU A 127 -5.33 2.40 -11.14
N GLY A 128 -5.54 1.53 -10.15
CA GLY A 128 -6.76 1.43 -9.40
C GLY A 128 -7.87 0.59 -10.05
N GLU A 129 -7.59 -0.04 -11.19
CA GLU A 129 -8.60 -0.85 -11.89
C GLU A 129 -8.94 -2.13 -11.12
N ILE A 130 -7.94 -2.78 -10.54
CA ILE A 130 -8.13 -4.02 -9.79
C ILE A 130 -8.72 -3.76 -8.42
N GLY A 131 -8.20 -2.77 -7.68
CA GLY A 131 -8.67 -2.43 -6.34
C GLY A 131 -10.11 -1.91 -6.29
N ARG A 132 -10.55 -1.21 -7.33
CA ARG A 132 -11.91 -0.64 -7.41
C ARG A 132 -12.98 -1.68 -7.66
N ALA A 133 -12.65 -2.79 -8.29
CA ALA A 133 -13.62 -3.85 -8.59
C ALA A 133 -14.07 -4.64 -7.36
N HIS A 134 -13.36 -4.51 -6.24
CA HIS A 134 -13.55 -5.31 -5.04
C HIS A 134 -13.73 -4.49 -3.75
N VAL A 135 -13.97 -3.22 -3.91
CA VAL A 135 -14.27 -2.34 -2.77
C VAL A 135 -15.75 -2.42 -2.40
#